data_bd11029294d79ac8978b413c57ef05f9
#
_entry.id   bd11029294d79ac8978b413c57ef05f9
#
_cell.length_a   1.000
_cell.length_b   1.000
_cell.length_c   1.000
_cell.angle_alpha   90.00
_cell.angle_beta   90.00
_cell.angle_gamma   90.00
#
_symmetry.space_group_name_H-M   'P 1'
#
loop_
_entity.id
_entity.type
_entity.pdbx_description
1 polymer ?
#
loop_
_entity_poly.entity_id
_entity_poly.type
_entity_poly.pdbx_seq_one_letter_code
_entity_poly.pdbx_strand_id
1 'polypeptide(L)'
;MAAPVMRSSVGQVLRSASAIVSRPVCGSHVLRVDGYSHLKEAIRHGEFIESCDFDVGNHSWRLLWYPNGSHSQFRSHIALYLKLVSDPQNRPVRAQSQFSLLDQLGKPVLPRDVGMFKFSHGDSWGCKNFIRKKELEKSEYLKDDRFTIQCDVSVMTVRKCNDNWAFISQDHKFDEPPVLS
;
A
#
# COMPACT_ATOMS: atom_id res chain seq x y z
N MET A 1 3.44 -78.53 2.71
CA MET A 1 3.06 -77.57 1.68
C MET A 1 2.71 -76.22 2.41
N ALA A 2 3.59 -75.26 2.33
CA ALA A 2 3.37 -73.94 2.94
C ALA A 2 2.65 -73.06 1.93
N ALA A 3 1.51 -72.47 2.31
CA ALA A 3 0.78 -71.52 1.48
C ALA A 3 1.55 -70.21 1.31
N PRO A 4 1.54 -69.60 0.14
CA PRO A 4 2.22 -68.31 -0.07
C PRO A 4 1.46 -67.19 0.66
N VAL A 5 2.16 -66.45 1.54
CA VAL A 5 1.70 -65.28 2.17
C VAL A 5 1.63 -64.18 1.09
N MET A 6 0.40 -63.83 0.70
CA MET A 6 0.18 -62.65 -0.14
C MET A 6 0.55 -61.41 0.68
N ARG A 7 1.66 -60.76 0.33
CA ARG A 7 1.97 -59.42 0.77
C ARG A 7 1.02 -58.47 0.03
N SER A 8 0.04 -57.95 0.72
CA SER A 8 -0.75 -56.79 0.24
C SER A 8 0.18 -55.59 0.12
N SER A 9 0.49 -55.18 -1.09
CA SER A 9 1.15 -53.93 -1.36
C SER A 9 0.19 -52.80 -0.96
N VAL A 10 0.42 -52.21 0.21
CA VAL A 10 -0.26 -50.96 0.58
C VAL A 10 0.20 -49.91 -0.41
N GLY A 11 -0.68 -49.54 -1.35
CA GLY A 11 -0.41 -48.52 -2.33
C GLY A 11 -0.07 -47.24 -1.59
N GLN A 12 1.11 -46.65 -1.88
CA GLN A 12 1.50 -45.35 -1.36
C GLN A 12 0.52 -44.31 -1.89
N VAL A 13 -0.24 -43.66 -0.99
CA VAL A 13 -1.08 -42.54 -1.32
C VAL A 13 -0.18 -41.32 -1.46
N LEU A 14 0.05 -40.86 -2.69
CA LEU A 14 0.75 -39.60 -2.96
C LEU A 14 -0.17 -38.46 -2.60
N ARG A 15 0.24 -37.63 -1.64
CA ARG A 15 -0.44 -36.42 -1.25
C ARG A 15 0.31 -35.21 -1.85
N SER A 16 -0.42 -34.30 -2.42
CA SER A 16 0.10 -32.99 -2.87
C SER A 16 -0.68 -31.88 -2.21
N ALA A 17 -0.02 -30.76 -1.94
CA ALA A 17 -0.65 -29.59 -1.36
C ALA A 17 -0.23 -28.33 -2.12
N SER A 18 -1.14 -27.37 -2.19
CA SER A 18 -0.87 -26.05 -2.76
C SER A 18 -1.63 -24.99 -1.97
N ALA A 19 -1.07 -23.80 -1.86
CA ALA A 19 -1.72 -22.66 -1.23
C ALA A 19 -1.82 -21.48 -2.22
N ILE A 20 -2.93 -20.75 -2.14
CA ILE A 20 -3.11 -19.46 -2.81
C ILE A 20 -3.18 -18.43 -1.70
N VAL A 21 -2.19 -17.55 -1.65
CA VAL A 21 -2.04 -16.58 -0.57
C VAL A 21 -2.23 -15.17 -1.13
N SER A 22 -3.19 -14.44 -0.55
CA SER A 22 -3.36 -13.01 -0.81
C SER A 22 -2.89 -12.24 0.42
N ARG A 23 -1.80 -11.48 0.27
CA ARG A 23 -1.25 -10.63 1.34
C ARG A 23 -0.95 -9.25 0.80
N PRO A 24 -1.18 -8.19 1.60
CA PRO A 24 -0.73 -6.86 1.22
C PRO A 24 0.79 -6.76 1.29
N VAL A 25 1.37 -6.05 0.32
CA VAL A 25 2.73 -5.53 0.40
C VAL A 25 2.62 -4.08 0.80
N CYS A 26 3.15 -3.73 1.96
CA CYS A 26 3.05 -2.40 2.53
C CYS A 26 4.35 -1.63 2.37
N GLY A 27 4.24 -0.31 2.21
CA GLY A 27 5.35 0.62 2.21
C GLY A 27 4.88 2.02 2.59
N SER A 28 5.83 2.86 2.98
CA SER A 28 5.58 4.24 3.36
C SER A 28 6.49 5.18 2.58
N HIS A 29 5.96 6.33 2.20
CA HIS A 29 6.72 7.43 1.60
C HIS A 29 6.53 8.70 2.41
N VAL A 30 7.60 9.45 2.61
CA VAL A 30 7.60 10.70 3.36
C VAL A 30 7.89 11.85 2.40
N LEU A 31 6.98 12.83 2.35
CA LEU A 31 7.13 14.08 1.61
C LEU A 31 7.29 15.23 2.60
N ARG A 32 8.46 15.86 2.60
CA ARG A 32 8.70 17.10 3.34
C ARG A 32 8.46 18.30 2.43
N VAL A 33 7.67 19.25 2.91
CA VAL A 33 7.40 20.51 2.26
C VAL A 33 8.16 21.61 3.02
N ASP A 34 9.10 22.26 2.38
CA ASP A 34 9.85 23.41 2.88
C ASP A 34 9.41 24.68 2.12
N GLY A 35 9.19 25.79 2.81
CA GLY A 35 8.73 27.04 2.21
C GLY A 35 7.23 27.00 1.85
N TYR A 36 6.42 26.45 2.74
CA TYR A 36 4.98 26.31 2.53
C TYR A 36 4.29 27.63 2.15
N SER A 37 4.62 28.75 2.82
CA SER A 37 4.03 30.06 2.54
C SER A 37 4.23 30.50 1.09
N HIS A 38 5.47 30.40 0.60
CA HIS A 38 5.79 30.72 -0.79
C HIS A 38 5.10 29.79 -1.79
N LEU A 39 5.15 28.47 -1.54
CA LEU A 39 4.53 27.48 -2.43
C LEU A 39 3.01 27.65 -2.50
N LYS A 40 2.35 27.97 -1.37
CA LYS A 40 0.93 28.26 -1.32
C LYS A 40 0.55 29.49 -2.16
N GLU A 41 1.41 30.51 -2.24
CA GLU A 41 1.19 31.72 -3.06
C GLU A 41 1.49 31.47 -4.54
N ALA A 42 2.55 30.72 -4.84
CA ALA A 42 3.02 30.48 -6.20
C ALA A 42 2.13 29.50 -6.99
N ILE A 43 1.57 28.50 -6.31
CA ILE A 43 0.78 27.43 -6.94
C ILE A 43 -0.70 27.79 -6.92
N ARG A 44 -1.34 27.76 -8.09
CA ARG A 44 -2.77 28.10 -8.20
C ARG A 44 -3.67 26.99 -7.70
N HIS A 45 -4.93 27.34 -7.44
CA HIS A 45 -5.96 26.33 -7.19
C HIS A 45 -6.09 25.37 -8.38
N GLY A 46 -6.15 24.06 -8.07
CA GLY A 46 -6.21 23.00 -9.07
C GLY A 46 -4.84 22.57 -9.61
N GLU A 47 -3.78 23.32 -9.33
CA GLU A 47 -2.41 22.92 -9.66
C GLU A 47 -1.78 22.12 -8.49
N PHE A 48 -0.83 21.26 -8.83
CA PHE A 48 -0.16 20.37 -7.87
C PHE A 48 1.34 20.31 -8.11
N ILE A 49 2.04 19.86 -7.08
CA ILE A 49 3.45 19.48 -7.16
C ILE A 49 3.52 17.96 -6.94
N GLU A 50 4.33 17.29 -7.73
CA GLU A 50 4.57 15.85 -7.62
C GLU A 50 5.79 15.57 -6.71
N SER A 51 5.72 14.48 -5.92
CA SER A 51 6.90 13.93 -5.26
C SER A 51 7.82 13.23 -6.28
N CYS A 52 8.98 12.76 -5.84
CA CYS A 52 9.69 11.71 -6.56
C CYS A 52 8.91 10.40 -6.54
N ASP A 53 9.25 9.49 -7.46
CA ASP A 53 8.68 8.15 -7.50
C ASP A 53 9.18 7.31 -6.31
N PHE A 54 8.33 6.40 -5.83
CA PHE A 54 8.68 5.43 -4.83
C PHE A 54 7.98 4.09 -5.12
N ASP A 55 8.57 2.99 -4.67
CA ASP A 55 8.11 1.65 -5.04
C ASP A 55 7.45 0.92 -3.87
N VAL A 56 6.24 0.39 -4.12
CA VAL A 56 5.52 -0.51 -3.20
C VAL A 56 4.81 -1.58 -4.04
N GLY A 57 4.97 -2.85 -3.67
CA GLY A 57 4.27 -3.97 -4.29
C GLY A 57 4.63 -4.20 -5.76
N ASN A 58 5.88 -3.95 -6.16
CA ASN A 58 6.39 -3.99 -7.53
C ASN A 58 5.74 -2.96 -8.47
N HIS A 59 5.22 -1.88 -7.93
CA HIS A 59 4.65 -0.76 -8.65
C HIS A 59 5.27 0.54 -8.19
N SER A 60 5.48 1.46 -9.14
CA SER A 60 5.99 2.81 -8.87
C SER A 60 4.82 3.77 -8.66
N TRP A 61 4.92 4.53 -7.61
CA TRP A 61 3.90 5.46 -7.14
C TRP A 61 4.46 6.86 -7.03
N ARG A 62 3.57 7.86 -7.00
CA ARG A 62 3.91 9.28 -6.82
C ARG A 62 2.81 9.97 -6.02
N LEU A 63 3.18 10.93 -5.16
CA LEU A 63 2.25 11.79 -4.48
C LEU A 63 1.99 13.04 -5.31
N LEU A 64 0.72 13.46 -5.34
CA LEU A 64 0.29 14.76 -5.86
C LEU A 64 -0.15 15.60 -4.67
N TRP A 65 0.52 16.72 -4.44
CA TRP A 65 0.21 17.67 -3.39
C TRP A 65 -0.40 18.95 -3.98
N TYR A 66 -1.63 19.25 -3.59
CA TYR A 66 -2.40 20.41 -3.99
C TYR A 66 -2.45 21.41 -2.83
N PRO A 67 -1.60 22.46 -2.80
CA PRO A 67 -1.57 23.42 -1.68
C PRO A 67 -2.85 24.24 -1.54
N ASN A 68 -3.58 24.44 -2.63
CA ASN A 68 -4.79 25.25 -2.70
C ASN A 68 -6.05 24.48 -3.12
N GLY A 69 -6.05 23.16 -2.84
CA GLY A 69 -7.16 22.26 -3.16
C GLY A 69 -7.24 21.86 -4.62
N SER A 70 -7.75 20.67 -4.84
CA SER A 70 -7.94 20.08 -6.17
C SER A 70 -9.32 20.37 -6.77
N HIS A 71 -10.33 20.69 -5.94
CA HIS A 71 -11.72 20.94 -6.34
C HIS A 71 -12.20 22.27 -5.81
N SER A 72 -13.07 22.95 -6.56
CA SER A 72 -13.57 24.30 -6.24
C SER A 72 -14.17 24.43 -4.84
N GLN A 73 -14.85 23.38 -4.36
CA GLN A 73 -15.43 23.31 -3.01
C GLN A 73 -14.40 23.23 -1.88
N PHE A 74 -13.14 22.85 -2.20
CA PHE A 74 -12.08 22.58 -1.23
C PHE A 74 -10.88 23.52 -1.39
N ARG A 75 -11.07 24.72 -1.92
CA ARG A 75 -10.00 25.74 -2.07
C ARG A 75 -9.31 26.12 -0.77
N SER A 76 -10.00 25.98 0.36
CA SER A 76 -9.44 26.23 1.69
C SER A 76 -8.66 25.08 2.28
N HIS A 77 -8.59 23.94 1.57
CA HIS A 77 -7.93 22.73 2.02
C HIS A 77 -6.68 22.43 1.20
N ILE A 78 -5.77 21.70 1.82
CA ILE A 78 -4.73 20.94 1.14
C ILE A 78 -5.37 19.63 0.70
N ALA A 79 -5.06 19.20 -0.53
CA ALA A 79 -5.45 17.89 -1.03
C ALA A 79 -4.23 17.04 -1.37
N LEU A 80 -4.36 15.71 -1.20
CA LEU A 80 -3.33 14.72 -1.45
C LEU A 80 -3.89 13.57 -2.26
N TYR A 81 -3.14 13.13 -3.27
CA TYR A 81 -3.49 11.98 -4.09
C TYR A 81 -2.28 11.08 -4.26
N LEU A 82 -2.55 9.78 -4.30
CA LEU A 82 -1.59 8.75 -4.71
C LEU A 82 -1.84 8.44 -6.19
N LYS A 83 -0.80 8.51 -7.02
CA LYS A 83 -0.84 8.23 -8.45
C LYS A 83 -0.03 6.99 -8.76
N LEU A 84 -0.59 6.07 -9.56
CA LEU A 84 0.15 4.95 -10.13
C LEU A 84 0.94 5.42 -11.36
N VAL A 85 2.26 5.28 -11.30
CA VAL A 85 3.19 5.68 -12.37
C VAL A 85 3.51 4.52 -13.31
N SER A 86 3.75 3.33 -12.73
CA SER A 86 4.04 2.13 -13.53
C SER A 86 2.82 1.65 -14.32
N ASP A 87 3.07 1.03 -15.48
CA ASP A 87 2.01 0.36 -16.24
C ASP A 87 1.75 -1.04 -15.64
N PRO A 88 0.54 -1.32 -15.15
CA PRO A 88 0.20 -2.60 -14.55
C PRO A 88 -0.07 -3.72 -15.56
N GLN A 89 0.28 -3.57 -16.84
CA GLN A 89 0.19 -4.58 -17.89
C GLN A 89 -1.14 -5.36 -17.88
N ASN A 90 -2.25 -4.70 -18.23
CA ASN A 90 -3.58 -5.30 -18.42
C ASN A 90 -4.42 -5.64 -17.18
N ARG A 91 -3.94 -5.41 -15.96
CA ARG A 91 -4.75 -5.62 -14.75
C ARG A 91 -4.63 -4.45 -13.79
N PRO A 92 -5.73 -3.80 -13.41
CA PRO A 92 -5.69 -2.75 -12.39
C PRO A 92 -5.08 -3.23 -11.07
N VAL A 93 -4.23 -2.40 -10.48
CA VAL A 93 -3.62 -2.64 -9.16
C VAL A 93 -4.64 -2.29 -8.08
N ARG A 94 -4.86 -3.19 -7.13
CA ARG A 94 -5.69 -2.88 -5.96
C ARG A 94 -4.77 -2.41 -4.84
N ALA A 95 -4.96 -1.17 -4.41
CA ALA A 95 -4.18 -0.59 -3.33
C ALA A 95 -5.05 0.25 -2.41
N GLN A 96 -4.68 0.26 -1.14
CA GLN A 96 -5.20 1.16 -0.12
C GLN A 96 -4.13 2.17 0.22
N SER A 97 -4.53 3.42 0.49
CA SER A 97 -3.62 4.46 0.96
C SER A 97 -4.17 5.20 2.16
N GLN A 98 -3.26 5.65 3.02
CA GLN A 98 -3.53 6.51 4.16
C GLN A 98 -2.54 7.66 4.16
N PHE A 99 -3.02 8.88 4.38
CA PHE A 99 -2.17 10.06 4.55
C PHE A 99 -2.19 10.52 6.00
N SER A 100 -1.03 10.96 6.50
CA SER A 100 -0.88 11.52 7.83
C SER A 100 0.07 12.72 7.80
N LEU A 101 -0.06 13.64 8.74
CA LEU A 101 1.04 14.55 9.06
C LEU A 101 2.01 13.85 10.01
N LEU A 102 3.26 14.26 10.00
CA LEU A 102 4.21 13.86 11.04
C LEU A 102 4.37 14.98 12.07
N ASP A 103 4.36 14.61 13.35
CA ASP A 103 4.72 15.53 14.42
C ASP A 103 6.23 15.79 14.47
N GLN A 104 6.69 16.59 15.42
CA GLN A 104 8.11 16.94 15.59
C GLN A 104 9.00 15.72 15.97
N LEU A 105 8.41 14.63 16.43
CA LEU A 105 9.09 13.37 16.74
C LEU A 105 9.03 12.38 15.58
N GLY A 106 8.43 12.77 14.44
CA GLY A 106 8.23 11.89 13.28
C GLY A 106 7.10 10.88 13.44
N LYS A 107 6.21 11.08 14.41
CA LYS A 107 5.06 10.20 14.63
C LYS A 107 3.89 10.63 13.74
N PRO A 108 3.22 9.69 13.04
CA PRO A 108 2.03 9.97 12.25
C PRO A 108 0.86 10.47 13.13
N VAL A 109 0.26 11.57 12.71
CA VAL A 109 -0.90 12.20 13.34
C VAL A 109 -1.95 12.55 12.30
N LEU A 110 -3.21 12.73 12.73
CA LEU A 110 -4.35 13.07 11.88
C LEU A 110 -4.48 12.15 10.65
N PRO A 111 -4.50 10.83 10.83
CA PRO A 111 -4.58 9.90 9.71
C PRO A 111 -5.88 10.08 8.92
N ARG A 112 -5.77 10.05 7.59
CA ARG A 112 -6.87 10.05 6.62
C ARG A 112 -6.77 8.81 5.76
N ASP A 113 -7.59 7.82 6.07
CA ASP A 113 -7.74 6.62 5.24
C ASP A 113 -8.52 7.00 3.98
N VAL A 114 -7.95 6.68 2.83
CA VAL A 114 -8.57 6.89 1.51
C VAL A 114 -9.40 5.68 1.11
N GLY A 115 -9.10 4.50 1.67
CA GLY A 115 -9.74 3.24 1.32
C GLY A 115 -9.03 2.50 0.19
N MET A 116 -9.68 1.41 -0.25
CA MET A 116 -9.17 0.50 -1.28
C MET A 116 -9.70 0.91 -2.65
N PHE A 117 -8.79 1.18 -3.59
CA PHE A 117 -9.12 1.53 -4.97
C PHE A 117 -8.42 0.61 -5.98
N LYS A 118 -8.93 0.63 -7.22
CA LYS A 118 -8.28 0.05 -8.38
C LYS A 118 -7.57 1.16 -9.14
N PHE A 119 -6.31 0.93 -9.45
CA PHE A 119 -5.47 1.87 -10.19
C PHE A 119 -5.09 1.26 -11.53
N SER A 120 -5.36 1.98 -12.61
CA SER A 120 -4.77 1.80 -13.93
C SER A 120 -3.61 2.77 -14.10
N HIS A 121 -2.82 2.65 -15.16
CA HIS A 121 -1.73 3.58 -15.43
C HIS A 121 -2.21 5.03 -15.45
N GLY A 122 -1.55 5.87 -14.66
CA GLY A 122 -1.88 7.29 -14.56
C GLY A 122 -3.06 7.64 -13.63
N ASP A 123 -3.82 6.65 -13.14
CA ASP A 123 -4.91 6.90 -12.19
C ASP A 123 -4.37 7.46 -10.87
N SER A 124 -5.15 8.35 -10.28
CA SER A 124 -4.87 8.90 -8.96
C SER A 124 -6.12 8.91 -8.07
N TRP A 125 -5.94 8.48 -6.83
CA TRP A 125 -6.98 8.49 -5.80
C TRP A 125 -6.45 9.12 -4.53
N GLY A 126 -7.30 9.87 -3.80
CA GLY A 126 -6.80 10.59 -2.66
C GLY A 126 -7.86 11.31 -1.83
N CYS A 127 -7.38 12.23 -1.02
CA CYS A 127 -8.16 13.00 -0.06
C CYS A 127 -8.22 14.48 -0.50
N LYS A 128 -9.37 14.92 -0.99
CA LYS A 128 -9.60 16.31 -1.45
C LYS A 128 -9.67 17.33 -0.31
N ASN A 129 -9.88 16.88 0.93
CA ASN A 129 -10.02 17.71 2.12
C ASN A 129 -9.10 17.21 3.26
N PHE A 130 -7.83 16.95 2.94
CA PHE A 130 -6.87 16.37 3.88
C PHE A 130 -6.77 17.20 5.18
N ILE A 131 -6.46 18.48 5.06
CA ILE A 131 -6.46 19.43 6.18
C ILE A 131 -6.83 20.84 5.68
N ARG A 132 -7.51 21.62 6.51
CA ARG A 132 -7.71 23.05 6.20
C ARG A 132 -6.40 23.81 6.33
N LYS A 133 -6.11 24.70 5.38
CA LYS A 133 -4.90 25.54 5.41
C LYS A 133 -4.76 26.28 6.75
N LYS A 134 -5.85 26.91 7.22
CA LYS A 134 -5.87 27.63 8.51
C LYS A 134 -5.63 26.72 9.73
N GLU A 135 -6.02 25.46 9.65
CA GLU A 135 -5.76 24.49 10.72
C GLU A 135 -4.29 24.11 10.74
N LEU A 136 -3.68 23.84 9.58
CA LEU A 136 -2.25 23.57 9.48
C LEU A 136 -1.43 24.79 9.96
N GLU A 137 -1.80 25.98 9.53
CA GLU A 137 -1.10 27.24 9.86
C GLU A 137 -1.12 27.58 11.35
N LYS A 138 -2.11 27.06 12.10
CA LYS A 138 -2.24 27.24 13.55
C LYS A 138 -1.70 26.05 14.35
N SER A 139 -1.34 24.98 13.67
CA SER A 139 -0.90 23.76 14.32
C SER A 139 0.60 23.76 14.64
N GLU A 140 1.00 22.91 15.55
CA GLU A 140 2.41 22.63 15.85
C GLU A 140 3.13 21.85 14.74
N TYR A 141 2.39 21.32 13.77
CA TYR A 141 2.95 20.53 12.65
C TYR A 141 3.61 21.41 11.60
N LEU A 142 3.18 22.67 11.44
CA LEU A 142 3.86 23.67 10.61
C LEU A 142 4.87 24.42 11.48
N LYS A 143 6.15 24.11 11.32
CA LYS A 143 7.24 24.75 12.05
C LYS A 143 8.29 25.28 11.08
N ASP A 144 8.73 26.52 11.29
CA ASP A 144 9.74 27.17 10.44
C ASP A 144 9.36 27.11 8.94
N ASP A 145 8.08 27.33 8.64
CA ASP A 145 7.48 27.29 7.30
C ASP A 145 7.61 25.90 6.60
N ARG A 146 7.73 24.81 7.39
CA ARG A 146 7.84 23.43 6.89
C ARG A 146 6.91 22.49 7.62
N PHE A 147 6.46 21.45 6.91
CA PHE A 147 5.73 20.31 7.48
C PHE A 147 6.03 19.04 6.70
N THR A 148 5.63 17.91 7.25
CA THR A 148 5.92 16.60 6.66
C THR A 148 4.66 15.77 6.57
N ILE A 149 4.48 15.13 5.42
CA ILE A 149 3.39 14.21 5.10
C ILE A 149 3.96 12.80 5.03
N GLN A 150 3.26 11.83 5.59
CA GLN A 150 3.49 10.41 5.36
C GLN A 150 2.34 9.84 4.54
N CYS A 151 2.67 9.03 3.55
CA CYS A 151 1.73 8.21 2.79
C CYS A 151 2.06 6.74 3.02
N ASP A 152 1.14 6.01 3.62
CA ASP A 152 1.22 4.56 3.75
C ASP A 152 0.41 3.93 2.63
N VAL A 153 1.03 2.96 1.93
CA VAL A 153 0.42 2.26 0.79
C VAL A 153 0.44 0.76 1.06
N SER A 154 -0.69 0.10 0.83
CA SER A 154 -0.84 -1.35 0.92
C SER A 154 -1.36 -1.89 -0.40
N VAL A 155 -0.50 -2.59 -1.15
CA VAL A 155 -0.83 -3.19 -2.45
C VAL A 155 -1.24 -4.64 -2.26
N MET A 156 -2.43 -5.02 -2.71
CA MET A 156 -2.92 -6.39 -2.64
C MET A 156 -2.27 -7.25 -3.71
N THR A 157 -1.53 -8.27 -3.28
CA THR A 157 -0.87 -9.22 -4.18
C THR A 157 -1.45 -10.62 -4.00
N VAL A 158 -1.52 -11.37 -5.10
CA VAL A 158 -1.90 -12.79 -5.07
C VAL A 158 -0.69 -13.62 -5.49
N ARG A 159 -0.24 -14.50 -4.61
CA ARG A 159 0.85 -15.45 -4.89
C ARG A 159 0.32 -16.88 -4.86
N LYS A 160 0.74 -17.68 -5.82
CA LYS A 160 0.58 -19.14 -5.76
C LYS A 160 1.84 -19.71 -5.13
N CYS A 161 1.69 -20.46 -4.07
CA CYS A 161 2.80 -21.16 -3.40
C CYS A 161 2.64 -22.66 -3.71
N ASN A 162 3.59 -23.22 -4.44
CA ASN A 162 3.52 -24.63 -4.88
C ASN A 162 4.06 -25.62 -3.84
N ASP A 163 4.83 -25.18 -2.83
CA ASP A 163 5.57 -26.06 -1.90
C ASP A 163 5.47 -25.60 -0.44
N ASN A 164 4.27 -25.40 0.09
CA ASN A 164 4.14 -24.95 1.47
C ASN A 164 3.32 -25.90 2.35
N TRP A 165 3.79 -27.12 2.52
CA TRP A 165 3.27 -28.04 3.53
C TRP A 165 3.30 -27.43 4.94
N ALA A 166 4.36 -26.72 5.29
CA ALA A 166 4.50 -26.01 6.57
C ALA A 166 3.40 -24.97 6.80
N PHE A 167 2.91 -24.31 5.75
CA PHE A 167 1.85 -23.33 5.85
C PHE A 167 0.46 -23.97 6.05
N ILE A 168 0.23 -25.13 5.41
CA ILE A 168 -1.03 -25.88 5.52
C ILE A 168 -1.07 -26.68 6.83
N SER A 169 0.08 -27.21 7.29
CA SER A 169 0.18 -28.01 8.51
C SER A 169 0.03 -27.18 9.80
N GLN A 170 0.25 -25.87 9.78
CA GLN A 170 0.02 -25.01 10.95
C GLN A 170 -1.47 -24.86 11.30
N ASP A 171 -2.33 -24.77 10.30
CA ASP A 171 -3.78 -24.56 10.49
C ASP A 171 -4.59 -25.86 10.51
N HIS A 172 -4.04 -26.90 9.91
CA HIS A 172 -4.66 -28.23 9.82
C HIS A 172 -3.63 -29.29 10.21
N LYS A 173 -3.94 -30.16 11.15
CA LYS A 173 -3.10 -31.28 11.56
C LYS A 173 -2.98 -32.32 10.41
N PHE A 174 -2.21 -31.97 9.38
CA PHE A 174 -1.81 -32.90 8.34
C PHE A 174 -0.46 -33.51 8.72
N ASP A 175 -0.33 -34.84 8.61
CA ASP A 175 0.95 -35.52 8.74
C ASP A 175 1.91 -35.05 7.63
N GLU A 176 3.15 -34.78 7.97
CA GLU A 176 4.19 -34.42 7.00
C GLU A 176 4.29 -35.47 5.88
N PRO A 177 4.49 -35.05 4.61
CA PRO A 177 4.75 -36.01 3.56
C PRO A 177 6.05 -36.78 3.87
N PRO A 178 6.13 -38.07 3.55
CA PRO A 178 7.35 -38.85 3.76
C PRO A 178 8.50 -38.23 2.98
N VAL A 179 9.61 -37.96 3.68
CA VAL A 179 10.84 -37.46 3.08
C VAL A 179 11.35 -38.55 2.13
N LEU A 180 11.36 -38.26 0.85
CA LEU A 180 11.97 -39.12 -0.16
C LEU A 180 13.49 -39.04 0.04
N SER A 181 14.06 -40.10 0.58
CA SER A 181 15.50 -40.34 0.64
C SER A 181 16.02 -40.89 -0.69
#